data_2e8d7a3c147307fc1f42e2171b942c21
#
_entry.id   2e8d7a3c147307fc1f42e2171b942c21
#
_cell.length_a   1.000
_cell.length_b   1.000
_cell.length_c   1.000
_cell.angle_alpha   90.00
_cell.angle_beta   90.00
_cell.angle_gamma   90.00
#
_symmetry.space_group_name_H-M   'P 1'
#
loop_
_entity.id
_entity.type
_entity.pdbx_description
1 polymer ?
#
loop_
_entity_poly.entity_id
_entity_poly.type
_entity_poly.pdbx_seq_one_letter_code
_entity_poly.pdbx_strand_id
1 'polypeptide(L)'
;KEMGQRMLDRRKQLRLTQETLAKMAHVTPQTISTAELGTKAMRPETILNVCEALDISTDYLLRGRVIEDDARLLHQKISSLTPSQYRHLEDIIDSYIAAVQEQKEV
;
A
#
# COMPACT_ATOMS: atom_id res chain seq x y z
N LYS A 1 -7.23 10.63 -7.78
CA LYS A 1 -6.50 9.73 -8.70
C LYS A 1 -5.35 9.01 -8.02
N GLU A 2 -4.52 9.74 -7.30
CA GLU A 2 -3.35 9.15 -6.66
C GLU A 2 -3.74 8.18 -5.54
N MET A 3 -4.79 8.49 -4.81
CA MET A 3 -5.32 7.58 -3.78
C MET A 3 -5.81 6.29 -4.41
N GLY A 4 -6.54 6.39 -5.50
CA GLY A 4 -7.03 5.22 -6.23
C GLY A 4 -5.91 4.35 -6.75
N GLN A 5 -4.83 4.95 -7.24
CA GLN A 5 -3.66 4.23 -7.72
C GLN A 5 -2.95 3.51 -6.58
N ARG A 6 -2.79 4.16 -5.42
CA ARG A 6 -2.18 3.52 -4.25
C ARG A 6 -3.02 2.33 -3.77
N MET A 7 -4.33 2.48 -3.80
CA MET A 7 -5.26 1.42 -3.45
C MET A 7 -5.12 0.22 -4.39
N LEU A 8 -5.09 0.47 -5.68
CA LEU A 8 -4.92 -0.55 -6.72
C LEU A 8 -3.58 -1.26 -6.58
N ASP A 9 -2.49 -0.52 -6.42
CA ASP A 9 -1.15 -1.08 -6.29
C ASP A 9 -1.06 -2.01 -5.08
N ARG A 10 -1.58 -1.55 -3.93
CA ARG A 10 -1.54 -2.37 -2.72
C ARG A 10 -2.40 -3.62 -2.84
N ARG A 11 -3.58 -3.49 -3.46
CA ARG A 11 -4.46 -4.64 -3.70
C ARG A 11 -3.73 -5.70 -4.53
N LYS A 12 -3.04 -5.27 -5.58
CA LYS A 12 -2.26 -6.18 -6.44
C LYS A 12 -1.09 -6.82 -5.70
N GLN A 13 -0.40 -6.06 -4.84
CA GLN A 13 0.67 -6.61 -4.01
C GLN A 13 0.18 -7.76 -3.14
N LEU A 14 -1.03 -7.63 -2.61
CA LEU A 14 -1.65 -8.65 -1.77
C LEU A 14 -2.35 -9.75 -2.58
N ARG A 15 -2.34 -9.62 -3.91
CA ARG A 15 -3.01 -10.57 -4.83
C ARG A 15 -4.49 -10.71 -4.56
N LEU A 16 -5.14 -9.61 -4.19
CA LEU A 16 -6.57 -9.57 -3.95
C LEU A 16 -7.30 -9.12 -5.21
N THR A 17 -8.47 -9.71 -5.47
CA THR A 17 -9.38 -9.21 -6.48
C THR A 17 -10.19 -8.06 -5.90
N GLN A 18 -10.84 -7.27 -6.78
CA GLN A 18 -11.78 -6.23 -6.32
C GLN A 18 -12.92 -6.84 -5.50
N GLU A 19 -13.39 -8.01 -5.90
CA GLU A 19 -14.46 -8.71 -5.17
C GLU A 19 -14.04 -9.11 -3.77
N THR A 20 -12.83 -9.67 -3.63
CA THR A 20 -12.32 -10.08 -2.32
C THR A 20 -12.10 -8.87 -1.41
N LEU A 21 -11.50 -7.80 -1.94
CA LEU A 21 -11.32 -6.58 -1.16
C LEU A 21 -12.66 -5.99 -0.74
N ALA A 22 -13.64 -5.99 -1.64
CA ALA A 22 -14.98 -5.49 -1.33
C ALA A 22 -15.60 -6.26 -0.17
N LYS A 23 -15.50 -7.58 -0.15
CA LYS A 23 -15.98 -8.40 0.96
C LYS A 23 -15.28 -8.05 2.26
N MET A 24 -13.97 -7.89 2.24
CA MET A 24 -13.19 -7.55 3.44
C MET A 24 -13.55 -6.17 3.98
N ALA A 25 -13.87 -5.23 3.10
CA ALA A 25 -14.21 -3.85 3.46
C ALA A 25 -15.71 -3.64 3.64
N HIS A 26 -16.52 -4.67 3.48
CA HIS A 26 -17.99 -4.62 3.62
C HIS A 26 -18.66 -3.65 2.67
N VAL A 27 -18.19 -3.62 1.43
CA VAL A 27 -18.75 -2.78 0.36
C VAL A 27 -18.93 -3.62 -0.91
N THR A 28 -19.50 -3.01 -1.93
CA THR A 28 -19.69 -3.67 -3.24
C THR A 28 -18.40 -3.58 -4.07
N PRO A 29 -18.16 -4.52 -5.01
CA PRO A 29 -17.05 -4.42 -5.94
C PRO A 29 -17.07 -3.12 -6.75
N GLN A 30 -18.26 -2.60 -7.06
CA GLN A 30 -18.42 -1.34 -7.75
C GLN A 30 -17.80 -0.17 -6.97
N THR A 31 -17.96 -0.18 -5.64
CA THR A 31 -17.36 0.84 -4.77
C THR A 31 -15.85 0.82 -4.88
N ILE A 32 -15.24 -0.38 -4.89
CA ILE A 32 -13.80 -0.52 -5.05
C ILE A 32 -13.35 -0.04 -6.44
N SER A 33 -14.05 -0.47 -7.48
CA SER A 33 -13.73 -0.09 -8.85
C SER A 33 -13.76 1.41 -9.07
N THR A 34 -14.82 2.09 -8.64
CA THR A 34 -14.93 3.55 -8.79
C THR A 34 -13.91 4.30 -7.95
N ALA A 35 -13.57 3.80 -6.78
CA ALA A 35 -12.55 4.40 -5.94
C ALA A 35 -11.16 4.29 -6.58
N GLU A 36 -10.82 3.14 -7.15
CA GLU A 36 -9.54 2.94 -7.84
C GLU A 36 -9.42 3.83 -9.08
N LEU A 37 -10.52 4.02 -9.80
CA LEU A 37 -10.54 4.90 -10.97
C LEU A 37 -10.56 6.38 -10.59
N GLY A 38 -10.88 6.72 -9.35
CA GLY A 38 -11.00 8.10 -8.90
C GLY A 38 -12.27 8.80 -9.38
N THR A 39 -13.28 8.04 -9.82
CA THR A 39 -14.52 8.60 -10.34
C THR A 39 -15.56 8.89 -9.26
N LYS A 40 -15.41 8.28 -8.09
CA LYS A 40 -16.31 8.50 -6.97
C LYS A 40 -15.54 8.36 -5.67
N ALA A 41 -15.74 9.33 -4.77
CA ALA A 41 -15.11 9.31 -3.46
C ALA A 41 -15.74 8.27 -2.55
N MET A 42 -14.91 7.66 -1.70
CA MET A 42 -15.39 6.75 -0.66
C MET A 42 -15.80 7.54 0.59
N ARG A 43 -16.76 7.00 1.31
CA ARG A 43 -17.13 7.53 2.62
C ARG A 43 -15.97 7.28 3.60
N PRO A 44 -15.81 8.14 4.64
CA PRO A 44 -14.75 7.94 5.63
C PRO A 44 -14.72 6.54 6.25
N GLU A 45 -15.88 6.00 6.57
CA GLU A 45 -16.01 4.65 7.11
C GLU A 45 -15.46 3.58 6.13
N THR A 46 -15.75 3.74 4.85
CA THR A 46 -15.24 2.83 3.82
C THR A 46 -13.73 2.95 3.70
N ILE A 47 -13.17 4.15 3.79
CA ILE A 47 -11.73 4.38 3.77
C ILE A 47 -11.05 3.62 4.91
N LEU A 48 -11.60 3.69 6.12
CA LEU A 48 -11.07 2.97 7.27
C LEU A 48 -11.09 1.45 7.04
N ASN A 49 -12.20 0.94 6.55
CA ASN A 49 -12.35 -0.49 6.29
C ASN A 49 -11.39 -0.99 5.19
N VAL A 50 -11.22 -0.20 4.14
CA VAL A 50 -10.28 -0.52 3.05
C VAL A 50 -8.86 -0.52 3.56
N CYS A 51 -8.46 0.48 4.34
CA CYS A 51 -7.12 0.56 4.91
C CYS A 51 -6.82 -0.63 5.81
N GLU A 52 -7.78 -1.03 6.63
CA GLU A 52 -7.65 -2.20 7.48
C GLU A 52 -7.48 -3.47 6.64
N ALA A 53 -8.30 -3.64 5.62
CA ALA A 53 -8.23 -4.80 4.73
C ALA A 53 -6.91 -4.87 3.97
N LEU A 54 -6.37 -3.74 3.56
CA LEU A 54 -5.11 -3.64 2.81
C LEU A 54 -3.87 -3.58 3.71
N ASP A 55 -4.07 -3.49 5.02
CA ASP A 55 -3.00 -3.34 6.01
C ASP A 55 -2.10 -2.16 5.68
N ILE A 56 -2.71 -1.00 5.47
CA ILE A 56 -2.03 0.28 5.25
C ILE A 56 -2.66 1.33 6.14
N SER A 57 -1.92 2.40 6.42
CA SER A 57 -2.45 3.53 7.17
C SER A 57 -3.33 4.41 6.30
N THR A 58 -4.25 5.14 6.92
CA THR A 58 -5.05 6.15 6.22
C THR A 58 -4.16 7.25 5.67
N ASP A 59 -3.09 7.60 6.38
CA ASP A 59 -2.15 8.63 5.92
C ASP A 59 -1.43 8.20 4.64
N TYR A 60 -1.02 6.93 4.56
CA TYR A 60 -0.43 6.40 3.34
C TYR A 60 -1.42 6.44 2.18
N LEU A 61 -2.65 5.97 2.40
CA LEU A 61 -3.66 5.93 1.34
C LEU A 61 -4.01 7.33 0.83
N LEU A 62 -4.22 8.27 1.76
CA LEU A 62 -4.70 9.61 1.42
C LEU A 62 -3.58 10.56 0.96
N ARG A 63 -2.38 10.43 1.52
CA ARG A 63 -1.28 11.36 1.27
C ARG A 63 -0.04 10.72 0.64
N GLY A 64 0.01 9.40 0.62
CA GLY A 64 1.17 8.68 0.11
C GLY A 64 2.37 8.70 1.05
N ARG A 65 2.15 8.95 2.34
CA ARG A 65 3.22 9.03 3.35
C ARG A 65 3.24 7.82 4.25
N VAL A 66 4.44 7.33 4.53
CA VAL A 66 4.66 6.37 5.61
C VAL A 66 4.58 7.14 6.92
N ILE A 67 3.83 6.62 7.90
CA ILE A 67 3.74 7.29 9.20
C ILE A 67 5.12 7.28 9.88
N GLU A 68 5.41 8.35 10.61
CA GLU A 68 6.72 8.56 11.22
C GLU A 68 7.13 7.41 12.15
N ASP A 69 6.19 6.87 12.91
CA ASP A 69 6.47 5.77 13.84
C ASP A 69 6.90 4.50 13.11
N ASP A 70 6.30 4.17 11.97
CA ASP A 70 6.68 3.01 11.16
C ASP A 70 8.10 3.18 10.62
N ALA A 71 8.43 4.36 10.12
CA ALA A 71 9.77 4.66 9.63
C ALA A 71 10.81 4.56 10.74
N ARG A 72 10.48 5.04 11.93
CA ARG A 72 11.37 4.97 13.10
C ARG A 72 11.62 3.52 13.54
N LEU A 73 10.58 2.70 13.58
CA LEU A 73 10.71 1.29 13.93
C LEU A 73 11.59 0.55 12.94
N LEU A 74 11.41 0.82 11.65
CA LEU A 74 12.25 0.22 10.61
C LEU A 74 13.70 0.66 10.79
N HIS A 75 13.95 1.93 11.05
CA HIS A 75 15.29 2.46 11.31
C HIS A 75 15.95 1.77 12.49
N GLN A 76 15.22 1.54 13.57
CA GLN A 76 15.75 0.82 14.75
C GLN A 76 16.17 -0.60 14.39
N LYS A 77 15.35 -1.29 13.58
CA LYS A 77 15.68 -2.65 13.12
C LYS A 77 16.94 -2.66 12.26
N ILE A 78 17.06 -1.69 11.35
CA ILE A 78 18.19 -1.57 10.45
C ILE A 78 19.47 -1.28 11.22
N SER A 79 19.41 -0.43 12.24
CA SER A 79 20.61 -0.03 13.00
C SER A 79 21.24 -1.16 13.80
N SER A 80 20.54 -2.29 13.98
CA SER A 80 21.09 -3.48 14.63
C SER A 80 21.86 -4.40 13.68
N LEU A 81 21.87 -4.11 12.39
CA LEU A 81 22.52 -4.94 11.39
C LEU A 81 24.02 -4.65 11.31
N THR A 82 24.80 -5.69 10.97
CA THR A 82 26.21 -5.53 10.62
C THR A 82 26.33 -4.83 9.26
N PRO A 83 27.49 -4.24 8.91
CA PRO A 83 27.67 -3.62 7.60
C PRO A 83 27.37 -4.56 6.43
N SER A 84 27.76 -5.83 6.54
CA SER A 84 27.49 -6.83 5.51
C SER A 84 26.00 -7.10 5.36
N GLN A 85 25.29 -7.25 6.48
CA GLN A 85 23.84 -7.45 6.48
C GLN A 85 23.10 -6.24 5.94
N TYR A 86 23.57 -5.04 6.26
CA TYR A 86 22.99 -3.80 5.76
C TYR A 86 23.09 -3.72 4.23
N ARG A 87 24.24 -4.08 3.65
CA ARG A 87 24.42 -4.10 2.19
C ARG A 87 23.47 -5.08 1.53
N HIS A 88 23.29 -6.24 2.12
CA HIS A 88 22.31 -7.22 1.63
C HIS A 88 20.89 -6.66 1.63
N LEU A 89 20.53 -5.95 2.70
CA LEU A 89 19.21 -5.32 2.78
C LEU A 89 19.06 -4.25 1.70
N GLU A 90 20.09 -3.42 1.46
CA GLU A 90 20.07 -2.42 0.39
C GLU A 90 19.78 -3.06 -0.96
N ASP A 91 20.44 -4.18 -1.27
CA ASP A 91 20.24 -4.90 -2.53
C ASP A 91 18.80 -5.39 -2.67
N ILE A 92 18.21 -5.89 -1.58
CA ILE A 92 16.82 -6.33 -1.56
C ILE A 92 15.87 -5.15 -1.80
N ILE A 93 16.13 -4.03 -1.13
CA ILE A 93 15.32 -2.82 -1.29
C ILE A 93 15.41 -2.30 -2.74
N ASP A 94 16.62 -2.22 -3.29
CA ASP A 94 16.82 -1.75 -4.65
C ASP A 94 16.10 -2.64 -5.66
N SER A 95 16.18 -3.95 -5.48
CA SER A 95 15.47 -4.92 -6.32
C SER A 95 13.96 -4.76 -6.22
N TYR A 96 13.46 -4.55 -5.01
CA TYR A 96 12.03 -4.35 -4.78
C TYR A 96 11.55 -3.06 -5.45
N ILE A 97 12.30 -1.97 -5.29
CA ILE A 97 11.95 -0.68 -5.91
C ILE A 97 11.91 -0.81 -7.43
N ALA A 98 12.92 -1.46 -8.02
CA ALA A 98 12.96 -1.68 -9.46
C ALA A 98 11.75 -2.49 -9.95
N ALA A 99 11.37 -3.54 -9.22
CA ALA A 99 10.21 -4.37 -9.57
C ALA A 99 8.91 -3.57 -9.52
N VAL A 100 8.75 -2.72 -8.51
CA VAL A 100 7.57 -1.86 -8.36
C VAL A 100 7.50 -0.85 -9.50
N GLN A 101 8.64 -0.25 -9.88
CA GLN A 101 8.69 0.69 -11.00
C GLN A 101 8.35 0.04 -12.33
N GLU A 102 8.84 -1.16 -12.59
CA GLU A 102 8.49 -1.92 -13.80
C GLU A 102 6.98 -2.17 -13.88
N GLN A 103 6.35 -2.52 -12.77
CA GLN A 103 4.91 -2.73 -12.73
C GLN A 103 4.13 -1.45 -13.06
N LYS A 104 4.66 -0.29 -12.70
CA LYS A 104 4.01 1.00 -12.97
C LYS A 104 4.11 1.41 -14.45
N GLU A 105 5.12 0.94 -15.16
CA GLU A 105 5.33 1.26 -16.58
C GLU A 105 4.46 0.38 -17.49
N VAL A 106 3.89 -0.67 -16.97
CA VAL A 106 2.98 -1.55 -17.67
C VAL A 106 1.53 -1.12 -17.41
#